data_354d9322c7c93987e81d7fb6797bd790
#
_entry.id   354d9322c7c93987e81d7fb6797bd790
#
_cell.length_a   1.000
_cell.length_b   1.000
_cell.length_c   1.000
_cell.angle_alpha   90.00
_cell.angle_beta   90.00
_cell.angle_gamma   90.00
#
_symmetry.space_group_name_H-M   'P 1'
#
loop_
_entity.id
_entity.type
_entity.pdbx_description
1 polymer ?
#
loop_
_entity_poly.entity_id
_entity_poly.type
_entity_poly.pdbx_seq_one_letter_code
_entity_poly.pdbx_strand_id
1 'polypeptide(L)'
;MKKKEMFLDYKSLVKSSLIAVVKHALNKTSEYGISDGHHFYITFDTTYSKNEMPQYLKKDYPKTMMIVIENEFWNLKVDQEFFSVDLKFKGKIDHLKIYFSSVKTFVDPSLSFTLNLDIEDKVIYKKSDAKTKILKKKQIENKSNIIFLKPKSS
;
A
#
# COMPACT_ATOMS: atom_id res chain seq x y z
N MET A 1 -12.74 33.82 -9.90
CA MET A 1 -12.50 33.00 -9.79
C MET A 1 -11.34 32.60 -9.89
N LYS A 2 -10.95 32.00 -9.61
CA LYS A 2 -9.85 31.59 -9.61
C LYS A 2 -9.61 30.83 -10.57
N LYS A 3 -8.76 31.00 -11.19
CA LYS A 3 -8.44 30.33 -12.15
C LYS A 3 -8.20 29.04 -11.68
N LYS A 4 -8.69 28.12 -12.32
CA LYS A 4 -8.53 26.90 -11.95
C LYS A 4 -7.22 26.55 -12.32
N GLU A 5 -6.51 26.11 -11.53
CA GLU A 5 -5.26 25.77 -11.79
C GLU A 5 -5.19 24.50 -12.41
N MET A 6 -4.53 24.36 -13.38
CA MET A 6 -4.32 23.16 -14.01
C MET A 6 -3.26 22.58 -13.21
N PHE A 7 -3.50 22.28 -12.05
CA PHE A 7 -2.52 21.75 -11.18
C PHE A 7 -2.40 20.25 -11.26
N LEU A 8 -1.25 19.76 -11.53
CA LEU A 8 -1.02 18.33 -11.58
C LEU A 8 -0.35 17.85 -10.31
N ASP A 9 -1.07 17.12 -9.53
CA ASP A 9 -0.55 16.62 -8.27
C ASP A 9 -0.06 15.19 -8.51
N TYR A 10 1.17 15.07 -8.97
CA TYR A 10 1.71 13.78 -9.32
C TYR A 10 1.80 12.83 -8.14
N LYS A 11 2.04 13.35 -6.95
CA LYS A 11 2.11 12.51 -5.79
C LYS A 11 0.79 11.79 -5.56
N SER A 12 -0.31 12.50 -5.64
CA SER A 12 -1.61 11.89 -5.47
C SER A 12 -1.93 10.93 -6.60
N LEU A 13 -1.54 11.29 -7.82
CA LEU A 13 -1.82 10.43 -8.96
C LEU A 13 -1.05 9.11 -8.85
N VAL A 14 0.21 9.18 -8.46
CA VAL A 14 1.00 7.98 -8.30
C VAL A 14 0.43 7.12 -7.18
N LYS A 15 0.09 7.74 -6.06
CA LYS A 15 -0.46 6.98 -4.95
C LYS A 15 -1.77 6.30 -5.33
N SER A 16 -2.63 6.99 -6.06
CA SER A 16 -3.88 6.40 -6.50
C SER A 16 -3.63 5.21 -7.42
N SER A 17 -2.63 5.32 -8.27
CA SER A 17 -2.30 4.24 -9.18
C SER A 17 -1.80 3.01 -8.43
N LEU A 18 -0.98 3.24 -7.41
CA LEU A 18 -0.46 2.15 -6.62
C LEU A 18 -1.57 1.49 -5.82
N ILE A 19 -2.49 2.28 -5.30
CA ILE A 19 -3.63 1.74 -4.58
C ILE A 19 -4.48 0.91 -5.52
N ALA A 20 -4.62 1.31 -6.77
CA ALA A 20 -5.40 0.55 -7.73
C ALA A 20 -4.81 -0.84 -7.93
N VAL A 21 -3.49 -0.97 -7.90
CA VAL A 21 -2.85 -2.26 -8.02
C VAL A 21 -3.23 -3.15 -6.82
N VAL A 22 -3.15 -2.60 -5.62
CA VAL A 22 -3.47 -3.36 -4.41
C VAL A 22 -4.94 -3.77 -4.44
N LYS A 23 -5.81 -2.84 -4.82
CA LYS A 23 -7.24 -3.16 -4.89
C LYS A 23 -7.51 -4.29 -5.87
N HIS A 24 -6.84 -4.26 -7.00
CA HIS A 24 -7.05 -5.30 -8.00
C HIS A 24 -6.63 -6.66 -7.44
N ALA A 25 -5.48 -6.71 -6.78
CA ALA A 25 -5.00 -7.95 -6.20
C ALA A 25 -5.96 -8.48 -5.13
N LEU A 26 -6.44 -7.59 -4.28
CA LEU A 26 -7.35 -8.01 -3.22
C LEU A 26 -8.72 -8.38 -3.77
N ASN A 27 -9.19 -7.73 -4.81
CA ASN A 27 -10.45 -8.09 -5.42
C ASN A 27 -10.38 -9.49 -6.02
N LYS A 28 -9.28 -9.80 -6.69
CA LYS A 28 -9.14 -11.13 -7.24
C LYS A 28 -9.10 -12.16 -6.13
N THR A 29 -8.43 -11.84 -5.04
CA THR A 29 -8.35 -12.76 -3.91
C THR A 29 -9.71 -12.96 -3.26
N SER A 30 -10.52 -11.91 -3.17
CA SER A 30 -11.83 -12.06 -2.55
C SER A 30 -12.76 -12.89 -3.43
N GLU A 31 -12.57 -12.86 -4.73
CA GLU A 31 -13.40 -13.64 -5.63
C GLU A 31 -12.95 -15.07 -5.80
N TYR A 32 -11.68 -15.28 -5.93
CA TYR A 32 -11.18 -16.59 -6.28
C TYR A 32 -10.35 -17.27 -5.20
N GLY A 33 -10.14 -16.60 -4.10
CA GLY A 33 -9.27 -17.14 -3.06
C GLY A 33 -7.83 -16.90 -3.42
N ILE A 34 -6.94 -17.41 -2.62
CA ILE A 34 -5.53 -17.23 -2.87
C ILE A 34 -4.94 -18.60 -3.15
N SER A 35 -4.09 -18.67 -4.16
CA SER A 35 -3.53 -19.95 -4.55
C SER A 35 -2.51 -20.45 -3.54
N ASP A 36 -2.30 -21.74 -3.53
CA ASP A 36 -1.34 -22.32 -2.64
C ASP A 36 0.02 -21.72 -2.87
N GLY A 37 0.69 -21.39 -1.81
CA GLY A 37 2.01 -20.82 -1.91
C GLY A 37 2.03 -19.32 -2.11
N HIS A 38 0.89 -18.72 -2.33
CA HIS A 38 0.81 -17.27 -2.46
C HIS A 38 0.37 -16.67 -1.13
N HIS A 39 0.83 -15.48 -0.86
CA HIS A 39 0.38 -14.76 0.31
C HIS A 39 0.78 -13.31 0.13
N PHE A 40 0.10 -12.43 0.83
CA PHE A 40 0.39 -11.01 0.76
C PHE A 40 0.77 -10.51 2.13
N TYR A 41 1.78 -9.64 2.17
CA TYR A 41 2.11 -8.94 3.40
C TYR A 41 1.70 -7.50 3.19
N ILE A 42 0.85 -6.98 4.04
CA ILE A 42 0.36 -5.62 3.91
C ILE A 42 0.70 -4.86 5.19
N THR A 43 1.48 -3.79 5.05
CA THR A 43 1.85 -2.97 6.20
C THR A 43 1.06 -1.69 6.13
N PHE A 44 0.47 -1.30 7.23
CA PHE A 44 -0.34 -0.10 7.25
C PHE A 44 -0.11 0.70 8.54
N ASP A 45 -0.53 1.96 8.51
CA ASP A 45 -0.36 2.89 9.61
C ASP A 45 -1.49 2.69 10.60
N THR A 46 -1.19 2.25 11.81
CA THR A 46 -2.21 1.99 12.80
C THR A 46 -2.71 3.26 13.48
N THR A 47 -2.04 4.40 13.24
CA THR A 47 -2.49 5.65 13.81
C THR A 47 -3.58 6.32 12.97
N TYR A 48 -3.84 5.79 11.78
CA TYR A 48 -4.86 6.40 10.91
C TYR A 48 -6.22 6.22 11.57
N SER A 49 -6.86 7.31 11.90
CA SER A 49 -8.04 7.27 12.75
C SER A 49 -9.24 6.54 12.16
N LYS A 50 -9.31 6.45 10.85
CA LYS A 50 -10.43 5.78 10.23
C LYS A 50 -10.31 4.26 10.20
N ASN A 51 -9.12 3.73 10.42
CA ASN A 51 -8.95 2.29 10.46
C ASN A 51 -9.64 1.73 11.67
N GLU A 52 -10.29 0.57 11.52
CA GLU A 52 -10.97 -0.07 12.62
C GLU A 52 -10.25 -1.36 12.94
N MET A 53 -9.85 -1.51 14.16
CA MET A 53 -9.16 -2.70 14.63
C MET A 53 -9.26 -2.77 16.14
N PRO A 54 -9.10 -3.94 16.72
CA PRO A 54 -9.20 -4.08 18.18
C PRO A 54 -8.16 -3.23 18.89
N GLN A 55 -8.56 -2.71 20.05
CA GLN A 55 -7.68 -1.84 20.81
C GLN A 55 -6.39 -2.53 21.20
N TYR A 56 -6.44 -3.80 21.53
CA TYR A 56 -5.23 -4.49 21.96
C TYR A 56 -4.21 -4.56 20.82
N LEU A 57 -4.66 -4.61 19.58
CA LEU A 57 -3.74 -4.61 18.46
C LEU A 57 -3.12 -3.22 18.29
N LYS A 58 -3.88 -2.18 18.56
CA LYS A 58 -3.31 -0.84 18.48
C LYS A 58 -2.27 -0.65 19.55
N LYS A 59 -2.43 -1.28 20.68
CA LYS A 59 -1.46 -1.17 21.75
C LYS A 59 -0.21 -1.92 21.39
N ASP A 60 -0.35 -3.10 20.81
CA ASP A 60 0.79 -3.90 20.43
C ASP A 60 1.53 -3.28 19.25
N TYR A 61 0.81 -2.60 18.38
CA TYR A 61 1.38 -2.02 17.17
C TYR A 61 1.00 -0.54 17.10
N PRO A 62 1.67 0.28 17.87
CA PRO A 62 1.26 1.69 18.00
C PRO A 62 1.52 2.56 16.77
N LYS A 63 2.37 2.12 15.87
CA LYS A 63 2.65 2.92 14.68
C LYS A 63 2.30 2.23 13.39
N THR A 64 2.79 1.02 13.20
CA THR A 64 2.48 0.28 11.99
C THR A 64 2.24 -1.16 12.35
N MET A 65 1.55 -1.85 11.48
CA MET A 65 1.29 -3.26 11.65
C MET A 65 1.35 -3.92 10.29
N MET A 66 1.88 -5.14 10.25
CA MET A 66 1.89 -5.90 9.02
C MET A 66 0.95 -7.08 9.21
N ILE A 67 0.05 -7.26 8.25
CA ILE A 67 -0.84 -8.41 8.28
C ILE A 67 -0.48 -9.30 7.13
N VAL A 68 -0.82 -10.58 7.27
CA VAL A 68 -0.55 -11.57 6.25
C VAL A 68 -1.87 -12.15 5.78
N ILE A 69 -2.11 -12.11 4.50
CA ILE A 69 -3.28 -12.74 3.93
C ILE A 69 -2.80 -13.99 3.24
N GLU A 70 -3.11 -15.11 3.82
CA GLU A 70 -2.66 -16.38 3.30
C GLU A 70 -3.74 -17.41 3.42
N ASN A 71 -3.59 -18.41 4.26
CA ASN A 71 -4.58 -19.46 4.36
C ASN A 71 -5.73 -19.13 5.30
N GLU A 72 -5.43 -18.51 6.39
CA GLU A 72 -6.46 -18.25 7.38
C GLU A 72 -6.92 -16.80 7.33
N PHE A 73 -7.81 -16.52 6.41
CA PHE A 73 -8.46 -15.23 6.38
C PHE A 73 -9.90 -15.48 5.92
N TRP A 74 -10.79 -14.61 6.35
CA TRP A 74 -12.21 -14.75 6.04
C TRP A 74 -12.83 -13.40 5.74
N ASN A 75 -13.89 -13.43 5.00
CA ASN A 75 -14.70 -12.24 4.74
C ASN A 75 -13.89 -11.06 4.17
N LEU A 76 -13.02 -11.35 3.24
CA LEU A 76 -12.27 -10.28 2.59
C LEU A 76 -13.21 -9.54 1.66
N LYS A 77 -13.38 -8.24 1.90
CA LYS A 77 -14.21 -7.40 1.07
C LYS A 77 -13.45 -6.16 0.71
N VAL A 78 -13.56 -5.75 -0.54
CA VAL A 78 -12.82 -4.60 -1.03
C VAL A 78 -13.80 -3.52 -1.44
N ASP A 79 -13.63 -2.34 -0.88
CA ASP A 79 -14.46 -1.21 -1.20
C ASP A 79 -13.63 -0.17 -1.93
N GLN A 80 -14.21 0.96 -2.21
CA GLN A 80 -13.51 2.03 -2.91
C GLN A 80 -12.34 2.55 -2.11
N GLU A 81 -12.52 2.79 -0.86
CA GLU A 81 -11.50 3.41 -0.03
C GLU A 81 -10.85 2.52 0.99
N PHE A 82 -11.38 1.36 1.21
CA PHE A 82 -10.86 0.47 2.23
C PHE A 82 -11.10 -0.99 1.87
N PHE A 83 -10.47 -1.88 2.60
CA PHE A 83 -10.83 -3.28 2.54
C PHE A 83 -11.02 -3.75 3.97
N SER A 84 -11.78 -4.80 4.15
CA SER A 84 -11.96 -5.39 5.45
C SER A 84 -11.72 -6.87 5.36
N VAL A 85 -11.28 -7.46 6.45
CA VAL A 85 -10.96 -8.88 6.47
C VAL A 85 -10.92 -9.36 7.92
N ASP A 86 -11.25 -10.62 8.11
CA ASP A 86 -11.15 -11.24 9.41
C ASP A 86 -9.89 -12.08 9.44
N LEU A 87 -9.06 -11.90 10.44
CA LEU A 87 -7.80 -12.60 10.59
C LEU A 87 -7.67 -13.15 11.99
N LYS A 88 -6.80 -14.14 12.15
CA LYS A 88 -6.62 -14.75 13.43
C LYS A 88 -5.38 -14.19 14.11
N PHE A 89 -5.54 -13.68 15.31
CA PHE A 89 -4.44 -13.16 16.09
C PHE A 89 -4.48 -13.85 17.46
N LYS A 90 -3.38 -14.52 17.78
CA LYS A 90 -3.31 -15.22 19.07
C LYS A 90 -4.49 -16.14 19.29
N GLY A 91 -4.85 -16.85 18.25
CA GLY A 91 -5.93 -17.81 18.37
C GLY A 91 -7.33 -17.26 18.31
N LYS A 92 -7.47 -15.93 18.12
CA LYS A 92 -8.76 -15.33 18.12
C LYS A 92 -8.98 -14.63 16.81
N ILE A 93 -10.17 -14.70 16.27
CA ILE A 93 -10.47 -14.06 15.00
C ILE A 93 -10.99 -12.66 15.25
N ASP A 94 -10.33 -11.69 14.64
CA ASP A 94 -10.71 -10.30 14.76
C ASP A 94 -10.96 -9.68 13.40
N HIS A 95 -11.82 -8.68 13.36
CA HIS A 95 -12.18 -7.99 12.13
C HIS A 95 -11.38 -6.70 12.00
N LEU A 96 -10.81 -6.50 10.82
CA LEU A 96 -10.05 -5.28 10.54
C LEU A 96 -10.67 -4.58 9.36
N LYS A 97 -10.67 -3.25 9.41
CA LYS A 97 -11.10 -2.43 8.29
C LYS A 97 -9.96 -1.46 8.06
N ILE A 98 -9.32 -1.55 6.95
CA ILE A 98 -8.10 -0.81 6.68
C ILE A 98 -8.28 0.06 5.45
N TYR A 99 -8.08 1.36 5.60
CA TYR A 99 -8.20 2.29 4.50
C TYR A 99 -6.95 2.23 3.64
N PHE A 100 -7.12 2.24 2.35
CA PHE A 100 -5.99 2.14 1.43
C PHE A 100 -5.01 3.29 1.63
N SER A 101 -5.51 4.46 2.00
CA SER A 101 -4.62 5.61 2.22
C SER A 101 -3.66 5.39 3.37
N SER A 102 -3.94 4.43 4.25
CA SER A 102 -3.04 4.14 5.36
C SER A 102 -2.06 3.02 5.05
N VAL A 103 -2.18 2.38 3.89
CA VAL A 103 -1.30 1.28 3.53
C VAL A 103 0.05 1.81 3.11
N LYS A 104 1.10 1.24 3.65
CA LYS A 104 2.46 1.66 3.35
C LYS A 104 3.15 0.73 2.37
N THR A 105 3.01 -0.55 2.55
CA THR A 105 3.63 -1.51 1.63
C THR A 105 2.71 -2.68 1.33
N PHE A 106 2.90 -3.25 0.17
CA PHE A 106 2.18 -4.43 -0.25
C PHE A 106 3.21 -5.35 -0.90
N VAL A 107 3.33 -6.57 -0.42
CA VAL A 107 4.32 -7.50 -0.92
C VAL A 107 3.70 -8.82 -1.29
N ASP A 108 4.04 -9.32 -2.45
CA ASP A 108 3.67 -10.67 -2.88
C ASP A 108 4.99 -11.41 -3.11
N PRO A 109 5.50 -12.08 -2.09
CA PRO A 109 6.81 -12.70 -2.20
C PRO A 109 6.89 -13.83 -3.24
N SER A 110 5.77 -14.47 -3.52
CA SER A 110 5.80 -15.56 -4.47
C SER A 110 6.15 -15.07 -5.87
N LEU A 111 5.87 -13.81 -6.15
CA LEU A 111 6.19 -13.22 -7.43
C LEU A 111 7.31 -12.18 -7.31
N SER A 112 7.94 -12.11 -6.17
CA SER A 112 8.98 -11.12 -5.89
C SER A 112 8.50 -9.71 -6.21
N PHE A 113 7.26 -9.43 -5.83
CA PHE A 113 6.66 -8.14 -6.11
C PHE A 113 6.52 -7.33 -4.84
N THR A 114 7.07 -6.13 -4.83
CA THR A 114 6.98 -5.24 -3.68
C THR A 114 6.53 -3.87 -4.15
N LEU A 115 5.57 -3.31 -3.46
CA LEU A 115 5.05 -2.01 -3.78
C LEU A 115 5.12 -1.15 -2.55
N ASN A 116 5.73 0.01 -2.67
CA ASN A 116 5.81 0.95 -1.56
C ASN A 116 4.86 2.10 -1.85
N LEU A 117 3.82 2.22 -1.04
CA LEU A 117 2.83 3.26 -1.25
C LEU A 117 3.12 4.53 -0.45
N ASP A 118 4.13 4.49 0.39
CA ASP A 118 4.49 5.64 1.20
C ASP A 118 5.48 6.47 0.39
N ILE A 119 4.96 7.29 -0.49
CA ILE A 119 5.79 8.02 -1.43
C ILE A 119 5.93 9.50 -1.14
N GLU A 120 5.61 9.89 0.07
CA GLU A 120 5.64 11.27 0.38
C GLU A 120 6.88 11.99 -0.02
N ASP A 121 8.01 11.50 0.23
CA ASP A 121 9.22 12.18 -0.10
C ASP A 121 9.86 11.70 -1.37
N LYS A 122 9.20 10.85 -2.08
CA LYS A 122 9.80 10.30 -3.27
C LYS A 122 9.41 10.97 -4.57
N VAL A 123 8.31 11.62 -4.57
CA VAL A 123 7.87 12.28 -5.77
C VAL A 123 8.23 13.75 -5.63
N ILE A 124 9.23 14.17 -6.35
CA ILE A 124 9.70 15.51 -6.26
C ILE A 124 9.45 16.30 -7.51
N TYR A 125 8.77 17.39 -7.41
CA TYR A 125 8.55 18.23 -8.56
C TYR A 125 8.70 19.67 -8.19
N LYS A 126 9.81 19.98 -7.53
CA LYS A 126 9.99 21.32 -7.16
C LYS A 126 10.36 22.10 -8.32
N LYS A 127 10.14 23.36 -8.31
CA LYS A 127 10.51 24.19 -9.36
C LYS A 127 11.87 24.65 -9.21
N SER A 128 12.68 24.14 -8.37
CA SER A 128 14.01 24.63 -8.16
C SER A 128 14.81 24.53 -9.44
N ASP A 129 16.04 24.92 -9.41
CA ASP A 129 16.85 24.93 -10.60
C ASP A 129 17.04 23.53 -11.16
N ALA A 130 17.47 23.46 -12.37
CA ALA A 130 17.65 22.22 -13.06
C ALA A 130 18.65 21.30 -12.40
N LYS A 131 19.68 21.89 -11.83
CA LYS A 131 20.68 21.08 -11.19
C LYS A 131 20.09 20.27 -10.07
N THR A 132 19.30 20.89 -9.25
CA THR A 132 18.69 20.21 -8.14
C THR A 132 17.76 19.13 -8.67
N LYS A 133 17.08 19.40 -9.73
CA LYS A 133 16.17 18.42 -10.28
C LYS A 133 16.90 17.17 -10.74
N ILE A 134 18.03 17.35 -11.36
CA ILE A 134 18.78 16.22 -11.84
C ILE A 134 19.27 15.37 -10.70
N LEU A 135 19.74 15.99 -9.64
CA LEU A 135 20.19 15.22 -8.50
C LEU A 135 19.06 14.43 -7.88
N LYS A 136 17.91 15.05 -7.75
CA LYS A 136 16.81 14.35 -7.14
C LYS A 136 16.30 13.23 -8.04
N LYS A 137 16.42 13.42 -9.31
CA LYS A 137 15.99 12.39 -10.21
C LYS A 137 16.86 11.15 -10.02
N LYS A 138 18.14 11.33 -9.78
CA LYS A 138 19.00 10.19 -9.57
C LYS A 138 18.63 9.48 -8.30
N GLN A 139 18.25 10.21 -7.28
CA GLN A 139 17.86 9.59 -6.05
C GLN A 139 16.59 8.81 -6.23
N ILE A 140 15.69 9.33 -6.99
CA ILE A 140 14.43 8.64 -7.23
C ILE A 140 14.67 7.33 -7.95
N GLU A 141 15.56 7.33 -8.90
CA GLU A 141 15.86 6.11 -9.61
C GLU A 141 16.43 5.05 -8.68
N ASN A 142 17.25 5.46 -7.76
CA ASN A 142 17.85 4.51 -6.85
C ASN A 142 16.88 4.03 -5.78
N LYS A 143 15.93 4.84 -5.43
CA LYS A 143 15.01 4.44 -4.40
C LYS A 143 13.61 4.29 -4.89
N SER A 144 13.45 3.91 -6.08
CA SER A 144 12.13 3.80 -6.68
C SER A 144 11.17 2.96 -5.84
N ASN A 145 9.95 3.35 -5.79
CA ASN A 145 8.95 2.60 -5.12
C ASN A 145 8.45 1.51 -6.03
N ILE A 146 8.70 1.64 -7.31
CA ILE A 146 8.20 0.70 -8.26
C ILE A 146 9.29 -0.14 -8.75
N ILE A 147 9.49 -1.24 -8.13
CA ILE A 147 10.53 -2.10 -8.47
C ILE A 147 10.30 -3.03 -9.58
N PHE A 148 9.08 -3.30 -9.87
CA PHE A 148 8.79 -4.25 -10.90
C PHE A 148 9.38 -3.88 -12.24
N LEU A 149 9.83 -2.68 -12.33
CA LEU A 149 10.37 -2.28 -13.58
C LEU A 149 11.68 -2.92 -13.88
N LYS A 150 12.25 -3.57 -12.92
CA LYS A 150 13.43 -4.18 -13.13
C LYS A 150 13.18 -5.44 -13.65
N PRO A 151 13.35 -5.71 -14.68
CA PRO A 151 13.08 -6.99 -15.24
C PRO A 151 14.17 -7.85 -14.77
N LYS A 152 14.55 -8.05 -14.73
CA LYS A 152 15.34 -8.74 -14.45
C LYS A 152 16.05 -9.24 -15.00
N SER A 153 16.35 -9.32 -15.36
CA SER A 153 16.97 -9.82 -15.84
C SER A 153 17.40 -10.37 -16.02
N SER A 154 17.45 -10.40 -16.28
CA SER A 154 17.78 -10.92 -16.39
C SER A 154 18.07 -10.98 -16.27
#